data_5a70685cf02505764d023e770b890627
#
_entry.id   5a70685cf02505764d023e770b890627
#
_cell.length_a   1.000
_cell.length_b   1.000
_cell.length_c   1.000
_cell.angle_alpha   90.00
_cell.angle_beta   90.00
_cell.angle_gamma   90.00
#
_symmetry.space_group_name_H-M   'P 1'
#
loop_
_entity.id
_entity.type
_entity.pdbx_description
1 polymer ?
#
loop_
_entity_poly.entity_id
_entity_poly.type
_entity_poly.pdbx_seq_one_letter_code
_entity_poly.pdbx_strand_id
1 'polypeptide(L)'
;MYQNTQTIENSQDIKFTQLQTYRFAAKENFSPVFLQELPQVIREYFVCFPNNQTDLPHALLGFQKDTNQYVSEDGLWQADYVPAYIRRYPFILAKKEDSAQDEFTLAADINAPHFEQASGEPLFTPNNQPTELMQNKIQLLKGIEQQRIITQKAVQEIEKAGLFKMEQMTVKLKDQPVASIGGLRMIDEDKLKGFTSNYGPTMELIAAHLFSKSNLQYGVLAGKKTAPDSGISVDQQGEMFINWDLFKY
;
A
#
# COMPACT_ATOMS: atom_id res chain seq x y z
N MET A 1 11.40 4.17 -1.06
CA MET A 1 11.10 4.87 0.22
C MET A 1 12.28 4.74 1.20
N TYR A 2 12.63 3.53 1.68
CA TYR A 2 13.78 3.35 2.59
C TYR A 2 15.12 3.43 1.85
N GLN A 3 16.10 4.18 2.39
CA GLN A 3 17.42 4.38 1.78
C GLN A 3 18.56 3.84 2.65
N ASN A 4 18.52 4.09 3.95
CA ASN A 4 19.57 3.72 4.88
C ASN A 4 18.98 3.24 6.21
N THR A 5 18.56 1.98 6.24
CA THR A 5 17.94 1.38 7.42
C THR A 5 18.98 0.91 8.41
N GLN A 6 18.92 1.41 9.65
CA GLN A 6 19.78 1.03 10.75
C GLN A 6 18.96 0.71 12.00
N THR A 7 19.50 -0.17 12.83
CA THR A 7 18.92 -0.45 14.16
C THR A 7 18.96 0.80 15.03
N ILE A 8 17.85 1.08 15.69
CA ILE A 8 17.77 2.15 16.70
C ILE A 8 18.08 1.57 18.07
N GLU A 9 19.11 2.08 18.71
CA GLU A 9 19.49 1.73 20.07
C GLU A 9 18.96 2.76 21.07
N ASN A 10 18.60 2.30 22.26
CA ASN A 10 18.04 3.14 23.32
C ASN A 10 19.00 4.24 23.82
N SER A 11 20.29 4.13 23.53
CA SER A 11 21.32 5.10 23.94
C SER A 11 21.48 6.27 22.98
N GLN A 12 20.78 6.26 21.84
CA GLN A 12 20.92 7.30 20.83
C GLN A 12 20.01 8.50 21.14
N ASP A 13 20.56 9.72 21.09
CA ASP A 13 19.78 10.96 21.18
C ASP A 13 19.13 11.27 19.82
N ILE A 14 18.09 10.47 19.48
CA ILE A 14 17.35 10.61 18.24
C ILE A 14 16.06 11.35 18.52
N LYS A 15 15.82 12.42 17.77
CA LYS A 15 14.57 13.19 17.79
C LYS A 15 13.76 12.93 16.54
N PHE A 16 12.47 12.85 16.68
CA PHE A 16 11.53 12.58 15.60
C PHE A 16 10.51 13.70 15.47
N THR A 17 10.26 14.12 14.24
CA THR A 17 9.20 15.06 13.89
C THR A 17 8.19 14.38 12.98
N GLN A 18 6.91 14.42 13.37
CA GLN A 18 5.83 13.96 12.49
C GLN A 18 5.67 14.97 11.34
N LEU A 19 5.98 14.55 10.15
CA LEU A 19 5.83 15.40 8.97
C LEU A 19 4.37 15.48 8.53
N GLN A 20 3.98 16.65 8.01
CA GLN A 20 2.67 16.87 7.37
C GLN A 20 2.69 16.55 5.87
N THR A 21 3.81 16.06 5.37
CA THR A 21 4.02 15.77 3.95
C THR A 21 4.44 14.33 3.71
N TYR A 22 4.03 13.78 2.57
CA TYR A 22 4.34 12.43 2.11
C TYR A 22 5.31 12.42 0.91
N ARG A 23 6.11 13.48 0.73
CA ARG A 23 7.11 13.57 -0.35
C ARG A 23 8.07 12.38 -0.39
N PHE A 24 8.36 11.78 0.76
CA PHE A 24 9.18 10.57 0.87
C PHE A 24 8.58 9.36 0.13
N ALA A 25 7.26 9.34 -0.08
CA ALA A 25 6.53 8.28 -0.79
C ALA A 25 6.20 8.66 -2.25
N ALA A 26 6.63 9.82 -2.75
CA ALA A 26 6.26 10.32 -4.08
C ALA A 26 6.70 9.43 -5.25
N LYS A 27 7.68 8.54 -5.02
CA LYS A 27 8.20 7.60 -6.02
C LYS A 27 7.71 6.16 -5.85
N GLU A 28 6.82 5.91 -4.91
CA GLU A 28 6.29 4.57 -4.66
C GLU A 28 5.07 4.29 -5.57
N ASN A 29 5.19 3.34 -6.49
CA ASN A 29 4.08 2.94 -7.38
C ASN A 29 3.06 2.05 -6.68
N PHE A 30 3.49 1.34 -5.64
CA PHE A 30 2.71 0.37 -4.89
C PHE A 30 2.96 0.51 -3.40
N SER A 31 1.96 0.19 -2.61
CA SER A 31 2.10 0.02 -1.16
C SER A 31 1.51 -1.31 -0.72
N PRO A 32 2.25 -2.16 -0.01
CA PRO A 32 1.64 -3.30 0.65
C PRO A 32 0.45 -2.86 1.49
N VAL A 33 -0.61 -3.68 1.49
CA VAL A 33 -1.79 -3.47 2.31
C VAL A 33 -2.15 -4.76 3.05
N PHE A 34 -2.86 -4.62 4.17
CA PHE A 34 -3.17 -5.72 5.06
C PHE A 34 -4.68 -5.88 5.22
N LEU A 35 -5.13 -7.07 5.58
CA LEU A 35 -6.56 -7.39 5.72
C LEU A 35 -7.33 -6.40 6.58
N GLN A 36 -6.76 -6.01 7.73
CA GLN A 36 -7.43 -5.09 8.65
C GLN A 36 -7.74 -3.71 8.03
N GLU A 37 -6.97 -3.27 7.04
CA GLU A 37 -7.15 -1.96 6.41
C GLU A 37 -7.98 -2.02 5.11
N LEU A 38 -8.32 -3.22 4.61
CA LEU A 38 -9.06 -3.37 3.36
C LEU A 38 -10.36 -2.56 3.30
N PRO A 39 -11.19 -2.44 4.36
CA PRO A 39 -12.41 -1.66 4.32
C PRO A 39 -12.20 -0.18 3.96
N GLN A 40 -11.05 0.41 4.32
CA GLN A 40 -10.66 1.77 3.94
C GLN A 40 -9.99 1.78 2.56
N VAL A 41 -9.10 0.82 2.33
CA VAL A 41 -8.30 0.74 1.09
C VAL A 41 -9.20 0.58 -0.14
N ILE A 42 -10.16 -0.33 -0.13
CA ILE A 42 -11.02 -0.61 -1.29
C ILE A 42 -11.90 0.56 -1.73
N ARG A 43 -12.07 1.57 -0.88
CA ARG A 43 -12.86 2.77 -1.21
C ARG A 43 -12.12 3.72 -2.15
N GLU A 44 -10.79 3.66 -2.19
CA GLU A 44 -9.96 4.66 -2.86
C GLU A 44 -8.85 4.06 -3.73
N TYR A 45 -8.42 2.83 -3.45
CA TYR A 45 -7.28 2.20 -4.12
C TYR A 45 -7.71 0.95 -4.87
N PHE A 46 -7.05 0.68 -5.98
CA PHE A 46 -7.10 -0.65 -6.58
C PHE A 46 -6.14 -1.60 -5.84
N VAL A 47 -6.68 -2.70 -5.35
CA VAL A 47 -5.91 -3.77 -4.68
C VAL A 47 -5.46 -4.78 -5.72
N CYS A 48 -4.16 -4.93 -5.89
CA CYS A 48 -3.56 -5.85 -6.87
C CYS A 48 -2.45 -6.70 -6.23
N PHE A 49 -1.91 -7.64 -7.00
CA PHE A 49 -0.85 -8.56 -6.55
C PHE A 49 0.34 -8.47 -7.50
N PRO A 50 1.32 -7.60 -7.25
CA PRO A 50 2.53 -7.53 -8.07
C PRO A 50 3.29 -8.87 -8.08
N ASN A 51 3.86 -9.22 -9.25
CA ASN A 51 4.63 -10.46 -9.40
C ASN A 51 6.12 -10.28 -9.04
N ASN A 52 6.42 -9.50 -8.04
CA ASN A 52 7.78 -9.18 -7.60
C ASN A 52 8.19 -9.93 -6.33
N GLN A 53 7.76 -11.17 -6.18
CA GLN A 53 8.08 -12.04 -5.04
C GLN A 53 7.48 -11.60 -3.69
N THR A 54 6.49 -10.71 -3.69
CA THR A 54 5.79 -10.38 -2.46
C THR A 54 4.53 -11.23 -2.29
N ASP A 55 4.40 -11.83 -1.11
CA ASP A 55 3.20 -12.59 -0.73
C ASP A 55 2.14 -11.67 -0.10
N LEU A 56 2.07 -10.42 -0.52
CA LEU A 56 1.13 -9.43 -0.01
C LEU A 56 0.34 -8.79 -1.14
N PRO A 57 -0.92 -8.43 -0.90
CA PRO A 57 -1.65 -7.52 -1.76
C PRO A 57 -1.09 -6.11 -1.66
N HIS A 58 -1.24 -5.33 -2.71
CA HIS A 58 -0.78 -3.94 -2.76
C HIS A 58 -1.87 -3.00 -3.23
N ALA A 59 -1.91 -1.82 -2.65
CA ALA A 59 -2.60 -0.69 -3.26
C ALA A 59 -1.75 -0.16 -4.42
N LEU A 60 -2.35 -0.02 -5.59
CA LEU A 60 -1.73 0.66 -6.73
C LEU A 60 -1.76 2.17 -6.48
N LEU A 61 -0.59 2.81 -6.51
CA LEU A 61 -0.42 4.24 -6.25
C LEU A 61 -0.10 5.05 -7.51
N GLY A 62 0.33 4.41 -8.57
CA GLY A 62 0.63 5.09 -9.82
C GLY A 62 0.89 4.15 -10.98
N PHE A 63 0.57 4.61 -12.19
CA PHE A 63 0.75 3.83 -13.42
C PHE A 63 2.15 3.94 -14.02
N GLN A 64 2.87 5.01 -13.70
CA GLN A 64 4.21 5.23 -14.21
C GLN A 64 5.25 4.88 -13.17
N LYS A 65 6.40 4.38 -13.63
CA LYS A 65 7.52 4.07 -12.74
C LYS A 65 7.92 5.32 -11.95
N ASP A 66 8.26 5.11 -10.68
CA ASP A 66 8.71 6.17 -9.75
C ASP A 66 7.69 7.33 -9.62
N THR A 67 6.39 7.01 -9.71
CA THR A 67 5.32 8.00 -9.61
C THR A 67 4.21 7.53 -8.69
N ASN A 68 3.92 8.32 -7.67
CA ASN A 68 2.76 8.15 -6.79
C ASN A 68 1.76 9.26 -7.05
N GLN A 69 0.63 8.92 -7.68
CA GLN A 69 -0.42 9.88 -8.03
C GLN A 69 -1.22 10.36 -6.80
N TYR A 70 -1.07 9.66 -5.67
CA TYR A 70 -1.69 10.07 -4.40
C TYR A 70 -0.87 11.11 -3.62
N VAL A 71 0.31 11.48 -4.09
CA VAL A 71 1.11 12.56 -3.51
C VAL A 71 1.08 13.75 -4.46
N SER A 72 0.48 14.86 -4.01
CA SER A 72 0.45 16.11 -4.79
C SER A 72 1.83 16.77 -4.90
N GLU A 73 1.97 17.76 -5.75
CA GLU A 73 3.20 18.57 -5.87
C GLU A 73 3.61 19.22 -4.54
N ASP A 74 2.64 19.59 -3.72
CA ASP A 74 2.87 20.12 -2.36
C ASP A 74 3.24 19.03 -1.34
N GLY A 75 3.16 17.77 -1.74
CA GLY A 75 3.47 16.61 -0.90
C GLY A 75 2.32 16.14 -0.03
N LEU A 76 1.09 16.62 -0.27
CA LEU A 76 -0.09 16.19 0.47
C LEU A 76 -0.65 14.88 -0.10
N TRP A 77 -1.16 14.03 0.77
CA TRP A 77 -1.84 12.81 0.36
C TRP A 77 -3.24 13.12 -0.16
N GLN A 78 -3.61 12.55 -1.33
CA GLN A 78 -4.81 12.90 -2.07
C GLN A 78 -6.01 11.97 -1.80
N ALA A 79 -5.93 11.12 -0.79
CA ALA A 79 -7.02 10.24 -0.37
C ALA A 79 -7.28 10.40 1.13
N ASP A 80 -8.44 9.96 1.61
CA ASP A 80 -8.79 10.06 3.03
C ASP A 80 -7.99 9.06 3.89
N TYR A 81 -7.59 7.93 3.29
CA TYR A 81 -6.83 6.90 3.98
C TYR A 81 -5.39 6.78 3.43
N VAL A 82 -4.41 6.79 4.31
CA VAL A 82 -3.01 6.51 3.98
C VAL A 82 -2.69 5.07 4.37
N PRO A 83 -2.21 4.19 3.45
CA PRO A 83 -1.86 2.81 3.77
C PRO A 83 -0.90 2.68 4.95
N ALA A 84 -1.11 1.68 5.81
CA ALA A 84 -0.33 1.48 7.02
C ALA A 84 1.18 1.35 6.75
N TYR A 85 1.53 0.76 5.62
CA TYR A 85 2.92 0.64 5.18
C TYR A 85 3.59 1.99 4.90
N ILE A 86 2.85 2.97 4.41
CA ILE A 86 3.34 4.35 4.23
C ILE A 86 3.44 5.07 5.58
N ARG A 87 2.40 4.92 6.44
CA ARG A 87 2.35 5.58 7.76
C ARG A 87 3.42 5.11 8.73
N ARG A 88 3.94 3.89 8.57
CA ARG A 88 5.00 3.37 9.45
C ARG A 88 6.36 4.02 9.21
N TYR A 89 6.58 4.62 8.02
CA TYR A 89 7.85 5.26 7.71
C TYR A 89 8.19 6.36 8.72
N PRO A 90 9.42 6.46 9.18
CA PRO A 90 10.63 5.76 8.73
C PRO A 90 10.95 4.46 9.48
N PHE A 91 10.09 3.99 10.37
CA PHE A 91 10.36 2.85 11.25
C PHE A 91 10.00 1.51 10.62
N ILE A 92 10.75 0.47 10.97
CA ILE A 92 10.45 -0.93 10.65
C ILE A 92 10.80 -1.85 11.83
N LEU A 93 10.20 -3.04 11.86
CA LEU A 93 10.73 -4.17 12.61
C LEU A 93 11.63 -5.00 11.70
N ALA A 94 12.90 -5.09 12.01
CA ALA A 94 13.87 -5.93 11.31
C ALA A 94 14.02 -7.25 12.07
N LYS A 95 14.03 -8.37 11.35
CA LYS A 95 14.30 -9.67 11.97
C LYS A 95 15.75 -9.74 12.38
N LYS A 96 16.04 -10.24 13.59
CA LYS A 96 17.42 -10.51 14.03
C LYS A 96 17.95 -11.74 13.31
N GLU A 97 19.09 -11.62 12.65
CA GLU A 97 19.69 -12.69 11.84
C GLU A 97 20.10 -13.92 12.66
N ASP A 98 20.55 -13.73 13.91
CA ASP A 98 21.07 -14.80 14.76
C ASP A 98 20.10 -15.32 15.82
N SER A 99 18.82 -14.97 15.75
CA SER A 99 17.83 -15.43 16.72
C SER A 99 17.17 -16.74 16.29
N ALA A 100 17.23 -17.75 17.16
CA ALA A 100 16.51 -19.01 16.98
C ALA A 100 14.98 -18.86 17.10
N GLN A 101 14.53 -17.73 17.65
CA GLN A 101 13.12 -17.33 17.72
C GLN A 101 12.94 -16.13 16.78
N ASP A 102 11.72 -15.91 16.28
CA ASP A 102 11.38 -14.75 15.44
C ASP A 102 11.43 -13.45 16.28
N GLU A 103 12.64 -13.10 16.70
CA GLU A 103 12.89 -11.84 17.40
C GLU A 103 13.05 -10.70 16.41
N PHE A 104 12.41 -9.59 16.73
CA PHE A 104 12.50 -8.37 15.95
C PHE A 104 13.25 -7.29 16.72
N THR A 105 14.05 -6.53 16.02
CA THR A 105 14.65 -5.30 16.50
C THR A 105 14.01 -4.11 15.78
N LEU A 106 13.96 -2.99 16.48
CA LEU A 106 13.51 -1.74 15.90
C LEU A 106 14.61 -1.16 15.03
N ALA A 107 14.24 -0.80 13.80
CA ALA A 107 15.13 -0.10 12.89
C ALA A 107 14.38 1.08 12.24
N ALA A 108 15.14 2.03 11.70
CA ALA A 108 14.60 3.14 10.94
C ALA A 108 15.53 3.53 9.79
N ASP A 109 14.95 4.17 8.78
CA ASP A 109 15.73 4.89 7.77
C ASP A 109 16.28 6.16 8.40
N ILE A 110 17.57 6.12 8.78
CA ILE A 110 18.22 7.24 9.49
C ILE A 110 18.39 8.49 8.63
N ASN A 111 18.28 8.38 7.30
CA ASN A 111 18.30 9.50 6.37
C ASN A 111 16.91 10.11 6.16
N ALA A 112 15.91 9.65 6.89
CA ALA A 112 14.56 10.16 6.76
C ALA A 112 14.46 11.62 7.22
N PRO A 113 13.74 12.47 6.49
CA PRO A 113 13.56 13.88 6.85
C PRO A 113 12.85 14.10 8.19
N HIS A 114 12.30 13.04 8.76
CA HIS A 114 11.70 13.01 10.10
C HIS A 114 12.73 13.21 11.22
N PHE A 115 14.01 12.95 10.97
CA PHE A 115 15.10 13.06 11.95
C PHE A 115 15.97 14.31 11.78
N GLU A 116 15.74 15.08 10.73
CA GLU A 116 16.58 16.25 10.41
C GLU A 116 16.25 17.49 11.28
N GLN A 117 15.13 17.48 12.01
CA GLN A 117 14.67 18.66 12.71
C GLN A 117 15.13 18.66 14.18
N ALA A 118 15.86 19.69 14.57
CA ALA A 118 16.32 19.88 15.95
C ALA A 118 15.19 20.02 16.98
N SER A 119 13.99 20.43 16.53
CA SER A 119 12.78 20.62 17.34
C SER A 119 11.95 19.34 17.52
N GLY A 120 12.43 18.19 17.03
CA GLY A 120 11.72 16.92 17.16
C GLY A 120 11.57 16.46 18.63
N GLU A 121 10.61 15.58 18.84
CA GLU A 121 10.40 14.92 20.13
C GLU A 121 11.42 13.78 20.30
N PRO A 122 12.01 13.59 21.50
CA PRO A 122 12.93 12.49 21.74
C PRO A 122 12.22 11.15 21.65
N LEU A 123 12.86 10.15 21.07
CA LEU A 123 12.34 8.78 21.02
C LEU A 123 12.53 8.03 22.34
N PHE A 124 13.55 8.40 23.12
CA PHE A 124 13.86 7.78 24.40
C PHE A 124 13.95 8.82 25.51
N THR A 125 13.60 8.40 26.72
CA THR A 125 13.78 9.20 27.94
C THR A 125 15.25 9.21 28.36
N PRO A 126 15.68 10.12 29.27
CA PRO A 126 17.03 10.10 29.82
C PRO A 126 17.44 8.78 30.49
N ASN A 127 16.46 7.96 30.89
CA ASN A 127 16.70 6.63 31.46
C ASN A 127 16.65 5.52 30.39
N ASN A 128 16.82 5.85 29.12
CA ASN A 128 16.82 4.93 28.00
C ASN A 128 15.53 4.11 27.83
N GLN A 129 14.40 4.62 28.31
CA GLN A 129 13.09 3.99 28.09
C GLN A 129 12.39 4.64 26.91
N PRO A 130 11.62 3.88 26.09
CA PRO A 130 10.84 4.46 25.00
C PRO A 130 9.85 5.51 25.54
N THR A 131 9.80 6.67 24.88
CA THR A 131 8.76 7.68 25.14
C THR A 131 7.39 7.16 24.70
N GLU A 132 6.29 7.85 25.07
CA GLU A 132 4.94 7.52 24.62
C GLU A 132 4.86 7.52 23.08
N LEU A 133 5.47 8.53 22.44
CA LEU A 133 5.58 8.58 20.97
C LEU A 133 6.18 7.27 20.41
N MET A 134 7.31 6.85 20.98
CA MET A 134 8.00 5.65 20.52
C MET A 134 7.22 4.37 20.82
N GLN A 135 6.56 4.29 21.97
CA GLN A 135 5.67 3.17 22.30
C GLN A 135 4.53 3.03 21.28
N ASN A 136 3.91 4.14 20.89
CA ASN A 136 2.86 4.16 19.87
C ASN A 136 3.37 3.68 18.50
N LYS A 137 4.60 4.08 18.10
CA LYS A 137 5.24 3.58 16.87
C LYS A 137 5.51 2.07 16.95
N ILE A 138 6.01 1.58 18.07
CA ILE A 138 6.25 0.14 18.29
C ILE A 138 4.93 -0.65 18.20
N GLN A 139 3.85 -0.16 18.79
CA GLN A 139 2.54 -0.82 18.73
C GLN A 139 2.00 -0.88 17.30
N LEU A 140 2.12 0.21 16.55
CA LEU A 140 1.76 0.23 15.12
C LEU A 140 2.55 -0.85 14.34
N LEU A 141 3.87 -0.91 14.54
CA LEU A 141 4.72 -1.87 13.83
C LEU A 141 4.39 -3.32 14.20
N LYS A 142 4.13 -3.61 15.47
CA LYS A 142 3.69 -4.93 15.91
C LYS A 142 2.35 -5.33 15.29
N GLY A 143 1.39 -4.39 15.24
CA GLY A 143 0.12 -4.61 14.58
C GLY A 143 0.28 -4.91 13.09
N ILE A 144 1.14 -4.16 12.39
CA ILE A 144 1.45 -4.40 10.98
C ILE A 144 2.05 -5.81 10.78
N GLU A 145 2.99 -6.21 11.64
CA GLU A 145 3.61 -7.53 11.52
C GLU A 145 2.63 -8.69 11.75
N GLN A 146 1.75 -8.55 12.72
CA GLN A 146 0.66 -9.52 12.96
C GLN A 146 -0.25 -9.64 11.73
N GLN A 147 -0.67 -8.49 11.16
CA GLN A 147 -1.52 -8.45 9.97
C GLN A 147 -0.79 -8.99 8.73
N ARG A 148 0.50 -8.78 8.63
CA ARG A 148 1.33 -9.33 7.55
C ARG A 148 1.21 -10.85 7.48
N ILE A 149 1.35 -11.54 8.61
CA ILE A 149 1.28 -13.01 8.69
C ILE A 149 -0.10 -13.52 8.24
N ILE A 150 -1.17 -12.89 8.74
CA ILE A 150 -2.56 -13.27 8.40
C ILE A 150 -2.82 -13.05 6.91
N THR A 151 -2.38 -11.91 6.39
CA THR A 151 -2.58 -11.54 4.99
C THR A 151 -1.79 -12.44 4.04
N GLN A 152 -0.53 -12.76 4.38
CA GLN A 152 0.28 -13.69 3.60
C GLN A 152 -0.38 -15.07 3.49
N LYS A 153 -0.93 -15.57 4.60
CA LYS A 153 -1.64 -16.86 4.58
C LYS A 153 -2.81 -16.83 3.60
N ALA A 154 -3.57 -15.74 3.56
CA ALA A 154 -4.68 -15.60 2.62
C ALA A 154 -4.19 -15.60 1.16
N VAL A 155 -3.11 -14.87 0.85
CA VAL A 155 -2.51 -14.88 -0.50
C VAL A 155 -2.00 -16.26 -0.89
N GLN A 156 -1.34 -16.97 0.04
CA GLN A 156 -0.86 -18.34 -0.21
C GLN A 156 -1.99 -19.34 -0.49
N GLU A 157 -3.16 -19.17 0.14
CA GLU A 157 -4.32 -20.00 -0.18
C GLU A 157 -4.84 -19.72 -1.59
N ILE A 158 -4.91 -18.45 -2.01
CA ILE A 158 -5.29 -18.08 -3.37
C ILE A 158 -4.32 -18.69 -4.38
N GLU A 159 -3.01 -18.60 -4.11
CA GLU A 159 -1.97 -19.16 -4.96
C GLU A 159 -2.09 -20.71 -5.09
N LYS A 160 -2.22 -21.40 -3.96
CA LYS A 160 -2.39 -22.88 -3.93
C LYS A 160 -3.65 -23.35 -4.65
N ALA A 161 -4.70 -22.55 -4.62
CA ALA A 161 -5.94 -22.83 -5.35
C ALA A 161 -5.83 -22.51 -6.87
N GLY A 162 -4.70 -21.95 -7.32
CA GLY A 162 -4.47 -21.62 -8.72
C GLY A 162 -5.40 -20.51 -9.26
N LEU A 163 -5.87 -19.63 -8.37
CA LEU A 163 -6.83 -18.57 -8.70
C LEU A 163 -6.20 -17.33 -9.29
N PHE A 164 -4.88 -17.26 -9.39
CA PHE A 164 -4.23 -16.15 -10.07
C PHE A 164 -4.08 -16.39 -11.57
N LYS A 165 -4.24 -15.33 -12.34
CA LYS A 165 -3.79 -15.20 -13.73
C LYS A 165 -2.87 -14.01 -13.86
N MET A 166 -1.88 -14.11 -14.75
CA MET A 166 -1.00 -13.01 -15.06
C MET A 166 -1.68 -12.06 -16.04
N GLU A 167 -1.66 -10.79 -15.72
CA GLU A 167 -2.19 -9.75 -16.59
C GLU A 167 -1.22 -8.58 -16.75
N GLN A 168 -1.29 -7.98 -17.92
CA GLN A 168 -0.68 -6.69 -18.21
C GLN A 168 -1.80 -5.67 -18.34
N MET A 169 -1.78 -4.68 -17.47
CA MET A 169 -2.76 -3.60 -17.52
C MET A 169 -2.21 -2.45 -18.34
N THR A 170 -2.95 -2.02 -19.34
CA THR A 170 -2.63 -0.85 -20.15
C THR A 170 -3.67 0.22 -19.90
N VAL A 171 -3.23 1.40 -19.49
CA VAL A 171 -4.10 2.55 -19.22
C VAL A 171 -3.75 3.67 -20.20
N LYS A 172 -4.75 4.14 -20.93
CA LYS A 172 -4.65 5.32 -21.79
C LYS A 172 -5.39 6.47 -21.11
N LEU A 173 -4.65 7.36 -20.50
CA LEU A 173 -5.21 8.63 -20.01
C LEU A 173 -5.29 9.62 -21.16
N LYS A 174 -6.34 10.47 -21.17
CA LYS A 174 -6.49 11.51 -22.19
C LYS A 174 -5.25 12.42 -22.17
N ASP A 175 -4.69 12.69 -23.32
CA ASP A 175 -3.54 13.59 -23.53
C ASP A 175 -2.22 13.16 -22.85
N GLN A 176 -2.14 11.89 -22.38
CA GLN A 176 -0.91 11.32 -21.83
C GLN A 176 -0.46 10.08 -22.61
N PRO A 177 0.84 9.74 -22.57
CA PRO A 177 1.30 8.49 -23.13
C PRO A 177 0.63 7.31 -22.46
N VAL A 178 0.38 6.26 -23.23
CA VAL A 178 -0.17 5.01 -22.72
C VAL A 178 0.78 4.46 -21.65
N ALA A 179 0.26 4.31 -20.43
CA ALA A 179 0.99 3.65 -19.36
C ALA A 179 0.65 2.16 -19.35
N SER A 180 1.66 1.31 -19.25
CA SER A 180 1.47 -0.12 -19.14
C SER A 180 2.14 -0.64 -17.87
N ILE A 181 1.37 -1.35 -17.05
CA ILE A 181 1.86 -2.06 -15.88
C ILE A 181 1.83 -3.55 -16.19
N GLY A 182 3.01 -4.13 -16.33
CA GLY A 182 3.17 -5.58 -16.47
C GLY A 182 3.41 -6.28 -15.14
N GLY A 183 3.26 -7.59 -15.14
CA GLY A 183 3.59 -8.41 -13.98
C GLY A 183 2.61 -8.28 -12.81
N LEU A 184 1.34 -8.03 -13.08
CA LEU A 184 0.28 -8.11 -12.09
C LEU A 184 -0.35 -9.50 -12.11
N ARG A 185 -0.55 -10.07 -10.93
CA ARG A 185 -1.43 -11.21 -10.73
C ARG A 185 -2.81 -10.69 -10.39
N MET A 186 -3.81 -11.15 -11.12
CA MET A 186 -5.21 -10.79 -10.92
C MET A 186 -5.98 -12.04 -10.52
N ILE A 187 -7.08 -11.90 -9.82
CA ILE A 187 -7.98 -13.02 -9.55
C ILE A 187 -8.66 -13.44 -10.85
N ASP A 188 -8.56 -14.72 -11.18
CA ASP A 188 -9.22 -15.35 -12.31
C ASP A 188 -10.69 -15.63 -11.94
N GLU A 189 -11.59 -14.77 -12.38
CA GLU A 189 -13.01 -14.84 -12.04
C GLU A 189 -13.69 -16.12 -12.57
N ASP A 190 -13.18 -16.68 -13.68
CA ASP A 190 -13.72 -17.93 -14.21
C ASP A 190 -13.43 -19.11 -13.29
N LYS A 191 -12.28 -19.10 -12.63
CA LYS A 191 -11.89 -20.13 -11.66
C LYS A 191 -12.56 -19.96 -10.30
N LEU A 192 -13.17 -18.80 -10.01
CA LEU A 192 -13.91 -18.60 -8.76
C LEU A 192 -15.22 -19.39 -8.71
N LYS A 193 -15.75 -19.84 -9.84
CA LYS A 193 -17.00 -20.59 -9.87
C LYS A 193 -16.87 -21.89 -9.06
N GLY A 194 -17.58 -21.94 -7.93
CA GLY A 194 -17.55 -23.08 -7.00
C GLY A 194 -16.36 -23.09 -6.03
N PHE A 195 -15.48 -22.10 -6.07
CA PHE A 195 -14.43 -21.98 -5.07
C PHE A 195 -15.00 -21.50 -3.73
N THR A 196 -14.59 -22.17 -2.67
CA THR A 196 -14.85 -21.78 -1.28
C THR A 196 -13.59 -21.97 -0.46
N SER A 197 -13.36 -21.09 0.50
CA SER A 197 -12.28 -21.23 1.49
C SER A 197 -12.88 -21.30 2.89
N ASN A 198 -12.33 -22.19 3.71
CA ASN A 198 -12.62 -22.24 5.15
C ASN A 198 -11.88 -21.15 5.93
N TYR A 199 -10.99 -20.43 5.28
CA TYR A 199 -10.26 -19.31 5.86
C TYR A 199 -10.88 -17.99 5.37
N GLY A 200 -11.73 -17.39 6.22
CA GLY A 200 -12.48 -16.15 5.89
C GLY A 200 -11.63 -15.04 5.26
N PRO A 201 -10.40 -14.75 5.78
CA PRO A 201 -9.49 -13.77 5.20
C PRO A 201 -9.19 -13.94 3.70
N THR A 202 -9.19 -15.19 3.20
CA THR A 202 -9.01 -15.46 1.75
C THR A 202 -10.16 -14.90 0.93
N MET A 203 -11.39 -15.11 1.39
CA MET A 203 -12.59 -14.61 0.69
C MET A 203 -12.69 -13.08 0.78
N GLU A 204 -12.33 -12.49 1.93
CA GLU A 204 -12.25 -11.04 2.10
C GLU A 204 -11.27 -10.41 1.12
N LEU A 205 -10.09 -11.02 0.96
CA LEU A 205 -9.06 -10.52 0.04
C LEU A 205 -9.48 -10.63 -1.42
N ILE A 206 -10.12 -11.74 -1.82
CA ILE A 206 -10.68 -11.92 -3.16
C ILE A 206 -11.73 -10.84 -3.42
N ALA A 207 -12.68 -10.65 -2.50
CA ALA A 207 -13.71 -9.63 -2.62
C ALA A 207 -13.11 -8.22 -2.71
N ALA A 208 -12.11 -7.90 -1.87
CA ALA A 208 -11.43 -6.62 -1.89
C ALA A 208 -10.77 -6.34 -3.26
N HIS A 209 -10.08 -7.34 -3.84
CA HIS A 209 -9.53 -7.20 -5.18
C HIS A 209 -10.60 -6.90 -6.22
N LEU A 210 -11.69 -7.67 -6.24
CA LEU A 210 -12.75 -7.53 -7.24
C LEU A 210 -13.49 -6.18 -7.11
N PHE A 211 -13.88 -5.80 -5.90
CA PHE A 211 -14.60 -4.53 -5.68
C PHE A 211 -13.74 -3.31 -5.95
N SER A 212 -12.46 -3.38 -5.64
CA SER A 212 -11.53 -2.25 -5.85
C SER A 212 -11.19 -1.97 -7.32
N LYS A 213 -11.55 -2.86 -8.25
CA LYS A 213 -11.36 -2.63 -9.70
C LYS A 213 -12.00 -1.33 -10.18
N SER A 214 -13.12 -0.93 -9.57
CA SER A 214 -13.79 0.33 -9.89
C SER A 214 -12.88 1.55 -9.68
N ASN A 215 -11.93 1.49 -8.75
CA ASN A 215 -11.00 2.59 -8.47
C ASN A 215 -9.98 2.84 -9.60
N LEU A 216 -9.84 1.92 -10.55
CA LEU A 216 -9.08 2.17 -11.78
C LEU A 216 -9.77 3.17 -12.71
N GLN A 217 -11.08 3.31 -12.56
CA GLN A 217 -11.93 4.15 -13.40
C GLN A 217 -12.36 5.43 -12.69
N TYR A 218 -12.35 5.40 -11.35
CA TYR A 218 -12.76 6.49 -10.48
C TYR A 218 -11.63 6.82 -9.50
N GLY A 219 -11.65 8.05 -8.99
CA GLY A 219 -10.71 8.48 -7.97
C GLY A 219 -9.38 8.98 -8.51
N VAL A 220 -8.37 8.96 -7.66
CA VAL A 220 -7.07 9.60 -7.91
C VAL A 220 -6.36 9.03 -9.13
N LEU A 221 -6.37 7.69 -9.29
CA LEU A 221 -5.72 7.02 -10.43
C LEU A 221 -6.36 7.39 -11.77
N ALA A 222 -7.65 7.63 -11.81
CA ALA A 222 -8.37 8.06 -13.01
C ALA A 222 -8.17 9.55 -13.34
N GLY A 223 -7.38 10.27 -12.53
CA GLY A 223 -6.99 11.64 -12.84
C GLY A 223 -8.00 12.72 -12.52
N LYS A 224 -8.97 12.48 -11.66
CA LYS A 224 -9.78 13.47 -10.92
C LYS A 224 -11.09 12.89 -10.41
N LYS A 225 -11.56 13.37 -9.26
CA LYS A 225 -12.86 13.00 -8.66
C LYS A 225 -14.10 13.37 -9.52
N THR A 226 -13.96 14.12 -10.60
CA THR A 226 -15.13 14.68 -11.36
C THR A 226 -14.84 15.09 -12.79
N ALA A 227 -13.98 14.45 -13.57
CA ALA A 227 -13.83 14.86 -14.97
C ALA A 227 -14.61 13.92 -15.89
N PRO A 228 -15.53 14.44 -16.74
CA PRO A 228 -16.24 13.65 -17.75
C PRO A 228 -15.33 13.04 -18.83
N ASP A 229 -14.04 13.33 -18.77
CA ASP A 229 -13.05 12.99 -19.80
C ASP A 229 -12.19 11.75 -19.47
N SER A 230 -12.49 11.01 -18.42
CA SER A 230 -11.72 9.81 -18.00
C SER A 230 -12.05 8.53 -18.78
N GLY A 231 -12.75 8.64 -19.89
CA GLY A 231 -13.30 7.46 -20.62
C GLY A 231 -14.59 6.94 -19.98
N ILE A 232 -15.10 7.63 -18.98
CA ILE A 232 -16.36 7.35 -18.30
C ILE A 232 -17.33 8.45 -18.72
N SER A 233 -18.43 8.05 -19.30
CA SER A 233 -19.57 8.94 -19.57
C SER A 233 -20.74 8.53 -18.69
N VAL A 234 -21.44 9.50 -18.15
CA VAL A 234 -22.73 9.30 -17.48
C VAL A 234 -23.79 9.83 -18.44
N ASP A 235 -24.78 9.03 -18.77
CA ASP A 235 -25.88 9.50 -19.60
C ASP A 235 -26.84 10.41 -18.84
N GLN A 236 -27.85 10.91 -19.54
CA GLN A 236 -28.86 11.80 -18.94
C GLN A 236 -29.78 11.11 -17.91
N GLN A 237 -29.74 9.77 -17.83
CA GLN A 237 -30.47 8.96 -16.88
C GLN A 237 -29.60 8.64 -15.64
N GLY A 238 -28.34 9.07 -15.60
CA GLY A 238 -27.40 8.77 -14.50
C GLY A 238 -26.76 7.37 -14.61
N GLU A 239 -26.97 6.68 -15.74
CA GLU A 239 -26.29 5.41 -16.02
C GLU A 239 -24.85 5.66 -16.49
N MET A 240 -23.96 4.85 -15.98
CA MET A 240 -22.55 4.98 -16.15
C MET A 240 -22.05 4.06 -17.25
N PHE A 241 -21.46 4.63 -18.27
CA PHE A 241 -20.82 3.90 -19.36
C PHE A 241 -19.32 3.92 -19.20
N ILE A 242 -18.76 2.73 -19.20
CA ILE A 242 -17.35 2.49 -19.13
C ILE A 242 -16.89 2.16 -20.54
N ASN A 243 -15.94 2.92 -21.06
CA ASN A 243 -15.27 2.55 -22.27
C ASN A 243 -14.27 1.41 -21.98
N TRP A 244 -14.75 0.19 -22.03
CA TRP A 244 -13.95 -1.03 -21.85
C TRP A 244 -12.84 -1.20 -22.88
N ASP A 245 -12.89 -0.46 -23.99
CA ASP A 245 -11.82 -0.47 -24.98
C ASP A 245 -10.52 0.13 -24.43
N LEU A 246 -10.61 0.94 -23.38
CA LEU A 246 -9.45 1.45 -22.65
C LEU A 246 -8.76 0.40 -21.78
N PHE A 247 -9.43 -0.72 -21.52
CA PHE A 247 -8.97 -1.81 -20.66
C PHE A 247 -8.85 -3.15 -21.40
N LYS A 248 -8.87 -3.12 -22.75
CA LYS A 248 -8.58 -4.32 -23.56
C LYS A 248 -7.10 -4.65 -23.44
N TYR A 249 -6.86 -5.88 -23.02
CA TYR A 249 -5.58 -6.54 -22.78
C TYR A 249 -4.79 -6.76 -24.07
#